data_c401946ca0caeeeccec42644e40b4062
#
_entry.id   c401946ca0caeeeccec42644e40b4062
#
_cell.length_a   1.000
_cell.length_b   1.000
_cell.length_c   1.000
_cell.angle_alpha   90.00
_cell.angle_beta   90.00
_cell.angle_gamma   90.00
#
_symmetry.space_group_name_H-M   'P 1'
#
loop_
_entity.id
_entity.type
_entity.pdbx_description
1 polymer ?
#
loop_
_entity_poly.entity_id
_entity_poly.type
_entity_poly.pdbx_seq_one_letter_code
_entity_poly.pdbx_strand_id
1 'polypeptide(L)'
;MFKELFDELKNLRNSSIATARDLSNQFIYSGVKHYLRQDTDSYIVFSPIKYWKTIGLIDLKFEDGFLFNRKGFHATESAISCILWSNKPGDNETISLRKCNISNSNITDDGVCTHTKAYGSFSEKYFDCAIHEDDEECGVFCEADGTETSGRKCSGKSYYNENIIAYMRTTAMAINAQQRYLTRQKIFNAAGFYLRRDTYIEKLPMLAAKLLPQDSWDEKDVYFTTSDGGDTYTKDDDFLKACLLYTVLSNQNKCLSFLGSDGRMYQNELCLDNSKYERTREDAKKEGKEITSGSKEETEMLELLPVAYRDLMEYEELNDDEKELVSLWKKILEEARATEGYDSELNYGVYQITKELNTFKEEKQGKGKKKVYDYPLLNGDLNTLRTKLKEYYVSHIKDKMFKYQLIK
;
A
#
# COMPACT_ATOMS: atom_id res chain seq x y z
N MET A 1 38.69 8.60 2.45
CA MET A 1 37.55 9.55 2.33
C MET A 1 36.27 8.88 1.85
N PHE A 2 36.17 8.40 0.59
CA PHE A 2 34.90 7.81 0.09
C PHE A 2 34.46 6.54 0.83
N LYS A 3 35.36 5.64 1.17
CA LYS A 3 35.00 4.40 1.91
C LYS A 3 34.54 4.72 3.33
N GLU A 4 35.21 5.60 4.01
CA GLU A 4 34.87 6.05 5.35
C GLU A 4 33.49 6.75 5.38
N LEU A 5 33.25 7.68 4.45
CA LEU A 5 31.97 8.35 4.28
C LEU A 5 30.83 7.35 3.99
N PHE A 6 31.10 6.34 3.15
CA PHE A 6 30.14 5.29 2.85
C PHE A 6 29.80 4.44 4.10
N ASP A 7 30.82 4.05 4.86
CA ASP A 7 30.66 3.23 6.06
C ASP A 7 29.87 4.00 7.14
N GLU A 8 30.13 5.29 7.30
CA GLU A 8 29.38 6.14 8.21
C GLU A 8 27.92 6.30 7.78
N LEU A 9 27.67 6.63 6.51
CA LEU A 9 26.32 6.75 5.98
C LEU A 9 25.51 5.47 6.13
N LYS A 10 26.14 4.31 5.94
CA LYS A 10 25.48 3.01 6.10
C LYS A 10 24.97 2.80 7.53
N ASN A 11 25.65 3.37 8.52
CA ASN A 11 25.33 3.22 9.95
C ASN A 11 24.33 4.28 10.47
N LEU A 12 23.90 5.21 9.62
CA LEU A 12 22.88 6.17 10.01
C LEU A 12 21.51 5.52 10.15
N ARG A 13 20.65 6.14 10.93
CA ARG A 13 19.27 5.74 11.14
C ARG A 13 18.52 5.55 9.82
N ASN A 14 17.75 4.47 9.72
CA ASN A 14 16.97 4.14 8.52
C ASN A 14 17.80 4.12 7.23
N SER A 15 19.10 3.91 7.33
CA SER A 15 20.00 3.84 6.21
C SER A 15 20.15 2.41 5.70
N SER A 16 20.61 2.30 4.46
CA SER A 16 20.89 1.03 3.79
C SER A 16 22.12 1.20 2.90
N ILE A 17 22.60 0.09 2.35
CA ILE A 17 23.66 0.12 1.33
C ILE A 17 23.24 1.01 0.14
N ALA A 18 21.98 0.98 -0.25
CA ALA A 18 21.45 1.84 -1.33
C ALA A 18 21.48 3.32 -0.92
N THR A 19 21.07 3.64 0.32
CA THR A 19 21.13 5.00 0.87
C THR A 19 22.56 5.53 0.91
N ALA A 20 23.52 4.70 1.33
CA ALA A 20 24.93 5.09 1.41
C ALA A 20 25.59 5.22 0.02
N ARG A 21 25.08 4.54 -1.01
CA ARG A 21 25.51 4.67 -2.42
C ARG A 21 24.92 5.86 -3.13
N ASP A 22 23.86 6.45 -2.61
CA ASP A 22 23.22 7.62 -3.22
C ASP A 22 24.15 8.83 -3.13
N LEU A 23 24.56 9.34 -4.30
CA LEU A 23 25.49 10.47 -4.39
C LEU A 23 24.93 11.75 -3.76
N SER A 24 23.61 11.96 -3.80
CA SER A 24 22.96 13.11 -3.16
C SER A 24 23.13 13.05 -1.64
N ASN A 25 22.93 11.87 -1.03
CA ASN A 25 23.15 11.68 0.40
C ASN A 25 24.61 11.86 0.79
N GLN A 26 25.54 11.32 -0.01
CA GLN A 26 26.97 11.50 0.21
C GLN A 26 27.37 12.98 0.13
N PHE A 27 26.82 13.71 -0.84
CA PHE A 27 27.08 15.13 -0.99
C PHE A 27 26.57 15.94 0.21
N ILE A 28 25.31 15.72 0.63
CA ILE A 28 24.71 16.42 1.77
C ILE A 28 25.50 16.14 3.05
N TYR A 29 25.80 14.89 3.33
CA TYR A 29 26.54 14.50 4.53
C TYR A 29 27.98 15.01 4.54
N SER A 30 28.68 14.96 3.40
CA SER A 30 30.01 15.50 3.22
C SER A 30 30.04 17.03 3.47
N GLY A 31 28.98 17.74 3.07
CA GLY A 31 28.84 19.18 3.33
C GLY A 31 28.91 19.50 4.82
N VAL A 32 28.11 18.80 5.61
CA VAL A 32 28.10 18.96 7.08
C VAL A 32 29.45 18.58 7.70
N LYS A 33 30.01 17.44 7.29
CA LYS A 33 31.18 16.87 7.95
C LYS A 33 32.49 17.58 7.62
N HIS A 34 32.67 18.08 6.40
CA HIS A 34 33.96 18.54 5.92
C HIS A 34 34.04 20.04 5.62
N TYR A 35 32.89 20.70 5.39
CA TYR A 35 32.89 22.08 4.92
C TYR A 35 32.46 23.09 5.98
N LEU A 36 31.60 22.69 6.94
CA LEU A 36 31.24 23.53 8.07
C LEU A 36 32.33 23.46 9.15
N ARG A 37 32.99 24.57 9.43
CA ARG A 37 34.16 24.63 10.33
C ARG A 37 34.01 25.60 11.49
N GLN A 38 33.15 26.61 11.34
CA GLN A 38 32.94 27.66 12.33
C GLN A 38 31.46 27.69 12.75
N ASP A 39 31.16 28.08 13.97
CA ASP A 39 29.80 28.23 14.49
C ASP A 39 28.97 29.26 13.73
N THR A 40 29.63 30.14 12.99
CA THR A 40 29.02 31.16 12.12
C THR A 40 28.67 30.63 10.73
N ASP A 41 29.15 29.42 10.38
CA ASP A 41 28.86 28.84 9.06
C ASP A 41 27.39 28.45 8.97
N SER A 42 26.88 28.49 7.77
CA SER A 42 25.52 28.10 7.43
C SER A 42 25.52 27.16 6.26
N TYR A 43 24.50 26.31 6.20
CA TYR A 43 24.33 25.33 5.14
C TYR A 43 22.92 25.39 4.56
N ILE A 44 22.83 25.64 3.26
CA ILE A 44 21.56 25.59 2.53
C ILE A 44 21.50 24.29 1.74
N VAL A 45 20.43 23.53 1.95
CA VAL A 45 20.18 22.27 1.25
C VAL A 45 18.91 22.38 0.43
N PHE A 46 19.06 22.20 -0.88
CA PHE A 46 17.95 22.10 -1.82
C PHE A 46 17.79 20.62 -2.23
N SER A 47 16.90 19.90 -1.57
CA SER A 47 16.73 18.46 -1.73
C SER A 47 15.36 17.98 -1.21
N PRO A 48 14.87 16.80 -1.60
CA PRO A 48 13.71 16.19 -0.93
C PRO A 48 13.95 16.08 0.58
N ILE A 49 12.95 16.40 1.38
CA ILE A 49 13.06 16.50 2.86
C ILE A 49 13.50 15.20 3.57
N LYS A 50 13.50 14.09 2.85
CA LYS A 50 13.88 12.76 3.35
C LYS A 50 15.24 12.74 4.06
N TYR A 51 16.21 13.52 3.60
CA TYR A 51 17.56 13.58 4.15
C TYR A 51 17.58 13.97 5.64
N TRP A 52 16.67 14.82 6.06
CA TRP A 52 16.51 15.23 7.45
C TRP A 52 15.44 14.39 8.17
N LYS A 53 14.29 14.20 7.52
CA LYS A 53 13.10 13.62 8.16
C LYS A 53 13.27 12.17 8.57
N THR A 54 13.92 11.34 7.73
CA THR A 54 14.01 9.89 7.96
C THR A 54 15.44 9.38 8.13
N ILE A 55 16.41 9.91 7.38
CA ILE A 55 17.78 9.41 7.37
C ILE A 55 18.65 10.10 8.43
N GLY A 56 18.36 11.38 8.70
CA GLY A 56 19.13 12.14 9.69
C GLY A 56 20.55 12.48 9.21
N LEU A 57 20.69 12.90 7.93
CA LEU A 57 21.99 13.34 7.41
C LEU A 57 22.48 14.66 8.00
N ILE A 58 21.57 15.46 8.53
CA ILE A 58 21.81 16.78 9.11
C ILE A 58 21.19 16.82 10.51
N ASP A 59 22.01 17.16 11.49
CA ASP A 59 21.60 17.36 12.88
C ASP A 59 22.02 18.75 13.38
N LEU A 60 21.86 19.73 12.50
CA LEU A 60 22.16 21.15 12.71
C LEU A 60 20.90 21.91 13.10
N LYS A 61 21.08 23.09 13.70
CA LYS A 61 19.97 23.95 14.06
C LYS A 61 19.23 24.47 12.82
N PHE A 62 17.93 24.24 12.79
CA PHE A 62 17.03 24.81 11.77
C PHE A 62 16.90 26.33 11.98
N GLU A 63 17.08 27.11 10.93
CA GLU A 63 16.91 28.56 10.96
C GLU A 63 15.67 29.00 10.16
N ASP A 64 15.55 28.55 8.91
CA ASP A 64 14.40 28.90 8.05
C ASP A 64 14.30 27.89 6.88
N GLY A 65 13.17 27.86 6.19
CA GLY A 65 13.04 26.98 5.05
C GLY A 65 11.77 27.15 4.24
N PHE A 66 11.85 26.65 3.02
CA PHE A 66 10.79 26.67 2.04
C PHE A 66 10.50 25.27 1.52
N LEU A 67 9.26 25.03 1.18
CA LEU A 67 8.80 23.89 0.40
C LEU A 67 8.30 24.42 -0.94
N PHE A 68 8.89 23.95 -2.04
CA PHE A 68 8.54 24.37 -3.39
C PHE A 68 7.87 23.25 -4.18
N ASN A 69 6.97 23.65 -5.08
CA ASN A 69 6.51 22.77 -6.14
C ASN A 69 7.60 22.58 -7.21
N ARG A 70 8.07 21.34 -7.38
CA ARG A 70 9.11 21.01 -8.37
C ARG A 70 8.72 21.34 -9.81
N LYS A 71 7.44 21.47 -10.11
CA LYS A 71 6.94 21.89 -11.41
C LYS A 71 7.49 23.26 -11.82
N GLY A 72 7.71 24.16 -10.86
CA GLY A 72 8.36 25.45 -11.09
C GLY A 72 9.81 25.34 -11.58
N PHE A 73 10.46 24.19 -11.41
CA PHE A 73 11.81 23.86 -11.88
C PHE A 73 11.80 22.89 -13.07
N HIS A 74 10.70 22.85 -13.83
CA HIS A 74 10.51 21.98 -15.01
C HIS A 74 10.63 20.48 -14.72
N ALA A 75 10.36 20.06 -13.47
CA ALA A 75 10.33 18.65 -13.06
C ALA A 75 8.90 18.16 -12.85
N THR A 76 8.76 16.85 -12.59
CA THR A 76 7.47 16.25 -12.22
C THR A 76 6.92 16.91 -10.95
N GLU A 77 5.62 17.17 -10.91
CA GLU A 77 4.95 17.80 -9.77
C GLU A 77 5.12 16.98 -8.48
N SER A 78 5.84 17.54 -7.54
CA SER A 78 6.00 17.08 -6.16
C SER A 78 6.72 18.16 -5.33
N ALA A 79 6.87 17.93 -4.04
CA ALA A 79 7.55 18.85 -3.14
C ALA A 79 9.08 18.69 -3.20
N ILE A 80 9.78 19.81 -3.05
CA ILE A 80 11.22 19.86 -2.76
C ILE A 80 11.50 20.95 -1.74
N SER A 81 12.33 20.67 -0.76
CA SER A 81 12.67 21.61 0.30
C SER A 81 13.94 22.39 0.00
N CYS A 82 13.97 23.65 0.44
CA CYS A 82 15.17 24.49 0.50
C CYS A 82 15.30 24.98 1.94
N ILE A 83 16.25 24.42 2.71
CA ILE A 83 16.34 24.64 4.15
C ILE A 83 17.69 25.22 4.51
N LEU A 84 17.66 26.27 5.33
CA LEU A 84 18.82 26.92 5.93
C LEU A 84 19.09 26.32 7.33
N TRP A 85 20.30 25.83 7.51
CA TRP A 85 20.81 25.30 8.75
C TRP A 85 21.99 26.16 9.24
N SER A 86 22.08 26.45 10.52
CA SER A 86 23.30 27.00 11.13
C SER A 86 24.17 25.90 11.68
N ASN A 87 25.51 26.09 11.64
CA ASN A 87 26.48 25.12 12.16
C ASN A 87 26.50 25.10 13.70
N LYS A 88 25.35 24.83 14.29
CA LYS A 88 25.14 24.64 15.72
C LYS A 88 24.34 23.37 15.95
N PRO A 89 24.55 22.65 17.05
CA PRO A 89 23.67 21.55 17.40
C PRO A 89 22.21 22.02 17.47
N GLY A 90 21.31 21.25 16.89
CA GLY A 90 19.89 21.55 16.89
C GLY A 90 19.06 20.34 17.29
N ASP A 91 18.16 20.54 18.23
CA ASP A 91 17.12 19.58 18.59
C ASP A 91 15.85 19.95 17.81
N ASN A 92 15.85 19.64 16.52
CA ASN A 92 14.70 19.95 15.66
C ASN A 92 13.91 18.67 15.41
N GLU A 93 13.05 18.29 16.34
CA GLU A 93 12.07 17.22 16.14
C GLU A 93 11.03 17.60 15.10
N THR A 94 10.70 18.87 15.03
CA THR A 94 9.70 19.45 14.14
C THR A 94 10.24 20.73 13.53
N ILE A 95 10.03 20.90 12.22
CA ILE A 95 10.34 22.14 11.49
C ILE A 95 9.11 22.61 10.72
N SER A 96 8.99 23.92 10.54
CA SER A 96 7.92 24.54 9.75
C SER A 96 8.50 25.19 8.51
N LEU A 97 7.99 24.83 7.34
CA LEU A 97 8.43 25.34 6.05
C LEU A 97 7.35 26.20 5.42
N ARG A 98 7.72 27.31 4.82
CA ARG A 98 6.82 28.14 4.01
C ARG A 98 6.58 27.45 2.67
N LYS A 99 5.32 27.22 2.33
CA LYS A 99 4.94 26.64 1.03
C LYS A 99 4.98 27.71 -0.03
N CYS A 100 5.72 27.46 -1.11
CA CYS A 100 5.86 28.40 -2.19
C CYS A 100 5.61 27.75 -3.55
N ASN A 101 4.80 28.38 -4.37
CA ASN A 101 4.59 27.99 -5.74
C ASN A 101 5.26 28.98 -6.67
N ILE A 102 5.87 28.49 -7.75
CA ILE A 102 6.56 29.33 -8.76
C ILE A 102 5.75 29.28 -10.05
N SER A 103 5.26 30.44 -10.48
CA SER A 103 4.51 30.59 -11.72
C SER A 103 4.94 31.89 -12.41
N ASN A 104 5.30 31.80 -13.70
CA ASN A 104 5.70 32.95 -14.51
C ASN A 104 6.75 33.86 -13.85
N SER A 105 7.77 33.27 -13.23
CA SER A 105 8.84 33.97 -12.48
C SER A 105 8.38 34.67 -11.20
N ASN A 106 7.14 34.47 -10.77
CA ASN A 106 6.64 34.95 -9.49
C ASN A 106 6.59 33.79 -8.47
N ILE A 107 6.95 34.11 -7.24
CA ILE A 107 6.82 33.19 -6.11
C ILE A 107 5.58 33.63 -5.31
N THR A 108 4.66 32.68 -5.13
CA THR A 108 3.49 32.87 -4.26
C THR A 108 3.70 32.13 -2.94
N ASP A 109 3.29 32.74 -1.84
CA ASP A 109 3.24 32.11 -0.52
C ASP A 109 1.89 31.40 -0.36
N ASP A 110 1.92 30.08 -0.25
CA ASP A 110 0.73 29.22 -0.10
C ASP A 110 0.55 28.75 1.38
N GLY A 111 1.18 29.45 2.33
CA GLY A 111 1.10 29.18 3.77
C GLY A 111 2.27 28.33 4.30
N VAL A 112 2.06 27.73 5.46
CA VAL A 112 3.10 26.97 6.19
C VAL A 112 2.69 25.51 6.32
N CYS A 113 3.65 24.61 6.20
CA CYS A 113 3.49 23.20 6.53
C CYS A 113 4.53 22.76 7.57
N THR A 114 4.13 21.85 8.43
CA THR A 114 4.96 21.35 9.54
C THR A 114 5.37 19.92 9.28
N HIS A 115 6.64 19.62 9.47
CA HIS A 115 7.21 18.30 9.28
C HIS A 115 7.88 17.83 10.58
N THR A 116 7.63 16.57 10.95
CA THR A 116 8.18 15.93 12.15
C THR A 116 9.10 14.79 11.73
N LYS A 117 10.21 14.63 12.42
CA LYS A 117 11.14 13.50 12.20
C LYS A 117 10.45 12.15 12.42
N ALA A 118 10.83 11.17 11.61
CA ALA A 118 10.42 9.78 11.73
C ALA A 118 11.60 8.92 12.16
N TYR A 119 11.46 8.24 13.29
CA TYR A 119 12.51 7.47 13.92
C TYR A 119 12.38 5.97 13.70
N GLY A 120 11.17 5.44 13.80
CA GLY A 120 10.91 4.02 13.71
C GLY A 120 10.99 3.50 12.29
N SER A 121 11.65 2.37 12.10
CA SER A 121 11.65 1.66 10.83
C SER A 121 10.38 0.84 10.71
N PHE A 122 9.55 1.20 9.74
CA PHE A 122 8.32 0.50 9.42
C PHE A 122 8.54 -0.98 9.06
N SER A 123 9.58 -1.25 8.26
CA SER A 123 9.87 -2.62 7.84
C SER A 123 10.46 -3.49 8.96
N GLU A 124 11.31 -2.92 9.81
CA GLU A 124 11.88 -3.67 10.94
C GLU A 124 10.84 -4.04 11.99
N LYS A 125 9.86 -3.15 12.22
CA LYS A 125 8.82 -3.38 13.22
C LYS A 125 7.73 -4.33 12.73
N TYR A 126 7.24 -4.14 11.49
CA TYR A 126 5.98 -4.76 11.06
C TYR A 126 6.16 -5.92 10.08
N PHE A 127 7.33 -6.06 9.45
CA PHE A 127 7.54 -7.11 8.46
C PHE A 127 7.98 -8.40 9.13
N ASP A 128 7.10 -9.38 9.15
CA ASP A 128 7.43 -10.76 9.47
C ASP A 128 7.78 -11.49 8.17
N CYS A 129 9.09 -11.65 7.95
CA CYS A 129 9.63 -12.37 6.80
C CYS A 129 10.10 -13.77 7.18
N ALA A 130 9.90 -14.19 8.43
CA ALA A 130 10.35 -15.48 8.93
C ALA A 130 9.63 -16.61 8.18
N ILE A 131 10.38 -17.67 7.89
CA ILE A 131 9.85 -18.94 7.43
C ILE A 131 9.63 -19.77 8.68
N HIS A 132 8.41 -20.27 8.87
CA HIS A 132 8.05 -21.10 10.02
C HIS A 132 8.34 -22.56 9.69
N GLU A 133 8.44 -23.41 10.71
CA GLU A 133 8.81 -24.83 10.56
C GLU A 133 7.78 -25.63 9.72
N ASP A 134 6.52 -25.19 9.72
CA ASP A 134 5.40 -25.77 9.00
C ASP A 134 5.17 -25.15 7.60
N ASP A 135 6.00 -24.17 7.20
CA ASP A 135 5.93 -23.60 5.87
C ASP A 135 6.57 -24.55 4.83
N GLU A 136 5.75 -25.11 3.96
CA GLU A 136 6.22 -25.95 2.86
C GLU A 136 6.72 -25.10 1.68
N GLU A 137 7.84 -25.50 1.10
CA GLU A 137 8.31 -24.90 -0.16
C GLU A 137 7.38 -25.31 -1.30
N CYS A 138 6.69 -24.34 -1.87
CA CYS A 138 5.83 -24.54 -3.03
C CYS A 138 6.35 -23.70 -4.20
N GLY A 139 6.77 -24.24 -5.24
CA GLY A 139 7.33 -23.62 -6.44
C GLY A 139 6.80 -22.21 -6.82
N VAL A 140 6.76 -21.91 -8.08
CA VAL A 140 6.26 -20.61 -8.60
C VAL A 140 4.77 -20.73 -8.86
N PHE A 141 3.98 -19.82 -8.31
CA PHE A 141 2.56 -19.72 -8.62
C PHE A 141 2.34 -19.00 -9.96
N CYS A 142 1.45 -19.52 -10.77
CA CYS A 142 1.04 -18.92 -12.03
C CYS A 142 -0.36 -18.31 -11.91
N GLU A 143 -0.69 -17.37 -12.78
CA GLU A 143 -2.07 -16.91 -12.95
C GLU A 143 -2.93 -18.05 -13.53
N ALA A 144 -4.26 -17.97 -13.43
CA ALA A 144 -5.20 -18.99 -13.89
C ALA A 144 -5.01 -19.38 -15.38
N ASP A 145 -4.52 -18.45 -16.21
CA ASP A 145 -4.16 -18.68 -17.61
C ASP A 145 -2.76 -19.32 -17.82
N GLY A 146 -2.06 -19.69 -16.75
CA GLY A 146 -0.72 -20.27 -16.78
C GLY A 146 0.41 -19.24 -16.95
N THR A 147 0.13 -17.95 -16.96
CA THR A 147 1.15 -16.90 -17.05
C THR A 147 1.79 -16.61 -15.69
N GLU A 148 3.08 -16.26 -15.68
CA GLU A 148 3.74 -15.81 -14.47
C GLU A 148 3.20 -14.43 -14.03
N THR A 149 2.81 -14.29 -12.75
CA THR A 149 2.19 -13.08 -12.20
C THR A 149 3.07 -11.83 -12.25
N SER A 150 4.35 -11.92 -12.56
CA SER A 150 5.30 -10.80 -12.38
C SER A 150 5.97 -10.27 -13.64
N GLY A 151 5.86 -10.91 -14.77
CA GLY A 151 6.62 -10.56 -15.98
C GLY A 151 8.14 -10.58 -15.82
N ARG A 152 8.65 -10.98 -14.66
CA ARG A 152 10.05 -11.24 -14.36
C ARG A 152 10.15 -12.68 -13.86
N LYS A 153 11.16 -13.42 -14.33
CA LYS A 153 11.42 -14.78 -13.83
C LYS A 153 11.48 -14.74 -12.30
N CYS A 154 10.54 -15.41 -11.67
CA CYS A 154 10.55 -15.62 -10.24
C CYS A 154 11.65 -16.64 -9.92
N SER A 155 12.74 -16.19 -9.34
CA SER A 155 13.83 -17.06 -8.91
C SER A 155 13.82 -17.30 -7.40
N GLY A 156 12.79 -16.83 -6.69
CA GLY A 156 12.65 -17.01 -5.26
C GLY A 156 11.81 -18.24 -4.92
N LYS A 157 12.17 -18.90 -3.83
CA LYS A 157 11.32 -19.91 -3.22
C LYS A 157 10.08 -19.26 -2.66
N SER A 158 8.92 -19.79 -2.96
CA SER A 158 7.66 -19.44 -2.33
C SER A 158 7.33 -20.50 -1.29
N TYR A 159 6.78 -20.07 -0.17
CA TYR A 159 6.37 -20.94 0.94
C TYR A 159 4.88 -20.86 1.12
N TYR A 160 4.29 -21.96 1.50
CA TYR A 160 2.87 -22.08 1.77
C TYR A 160 2.63 -22.96 3.00
N ASN A 161 1.65 -22.59 3.77
CA ASN A 161 0.86 -23.45 4.64
C ASN A 161 -0.57 -22.93 4.68
N GLU A 162 -1.49 -23.64 5.33
CA GLU A 162 -2.90 -23.26 5.39
C GLU A 162 -3.12 -21.91 6.12
N ASN A 163 -2.18 -21.52 6.96
CA ASN A 163 -2.20 -20.23 7.66
C ASN A 163 -1.77 -19.04 6.80
N ILE A 164 -1.09 -19.25 5.66
CA ILE A 164 -0.67 -18.18 4.76
C ILE A 164 -1.79 -17.85 3.78
N ILE A 165 -2.37 -16.63 3.90
CA ILE A 165 -3.43 -16.17 3.01
C ILE A 165 -2.93 -15.27 1.88
N ALA A 166 -1.82 -14.55 2.09
CA ALA A 166 -1.22 -13.68 1.08
C ALA A 166 0.23 -13.30 1.45
N TYR A 167 0.93 -12.69 0.49
CA TYR A 167 2.18 -11.98 0.69
C TYR A 167 2.01 -10.51 0.37
N MET A 168 2.29 -9.64 1.34
CA MET A 168 2.29 -8.21 1.12
C MET A 168 3.67 -7.77 0.62
N ARG A 169 3.70 -7.24 -0.60
CA ARG A 169 4.90 -6.66 -1.16
C ARG A 169 4.91 -5.15 -0.93
N THR A 170 5.89 -4.68 -0.16
CA THR A 170 6.14 -3.26 0.01
C THR A 170 7.63 -3.02 0.21
N THR A 171 8.18 -2.03 -0.48
CA THR A 171 9.57 -1.63 -0.36
C THR A 171 9.65 -0.13 -0.11
N ALA A 172 10.75 0.32 0.44
CA ALA A 172 11.04 1.71 0.73
C ALA A 172 10.06 2.37 1.73
N MET A 173 10.53 3.43 2.37
CA MET A 173 9.74 4.22 3.31
C MET A 173 8.77 5.18 2.60
N ALA A 174 9.11 5.64 1.39
CA ALA A 174 8.30 6.60 0.66
C ALA A 174 6.92 6.01 0.29
N ILE A 175 5.87 6.82 0.45
CA ILE A 175 4.49 6.41 0.18
C ILE A 175 4.28 6.06 -1.30
N ASN A 176 4.88 6.82 -2.20
CA ASN A 176 4.75 6.66 -3.65
C ASN A 176 5.61 5.53 -4.24
N ALA A 177 6.30 4.74 -3.42
CA ALA A 177 7.10 3.62 -3.92
C ALA A 177 6.23 2.61 -4.70
N GLN A 178 6.71 2.19 -5.87
CA GLN A 178 5.94 1.41 -6.84
C GLN A 178 5.52 0.01 -6.37
N GLN A 179 6.18 -0.54 -5.35
CA GLN A 179 5.97 -1.93 -4.93
C GLN A 179 5.09 -1.99 -3.69
N ARG A 180 3.79 -1.93 -3.91
CA ARG A 180 2.76 -1.93 -2.87
C ARG A 180 1.55 -2.73 -3.35
N TYR A 181 1.53 -4.02 -3.12
CA TYR A 181 0.39 -4.86 -3.46
C TYR A 181 0.40 -6.16 -2.66
N LEU A 182 -0.75 -6.75 -2.57
CA LEU A 182 -0.96 -8.07 -2.03
C LEU A 182 -0.90 -9.09 -3.15
N THR A 183 -0.20 -10.20 -2.92
CA THR A 183 -0.09 -11.30 -3.85
C THR A 183 0.14 -12.60 -3.07
N ARG A 184 -0.11 -13.75 -3.68
CA ARG A 184 0.29 -15.03 -3.11
C ARG A 184 1.74 -15.40 -3.40
N GLN A 185 2.40 -14.66 -4.25
CA GLN A 185 3.72 -14.97 -4.73
C GLN A 185 4.78 -14.09 -4.08
N LYS A 186 5.85 -14.69 -3.56
CA LYS A 186 7.07 -13.98 -3.21
C LYS A 186 7.86 -13.71 -4.48
N ILE A 187 7.90 -12.47 -4.94
CA ILE A 187 8.66 -12.08 -6.13
C ILE A 187 10.13 -11.84 -5.75
N PHE A 188 11.04 -12.32 -6.61
CA PHE A 188 12.48 -12.12 -6.45
C PHE A 188 12.86 -10.67 -6.17
N ASN A 189 13.76 -10.45 -5.20
CA ASN A 189 14.15 -9.12 -4.68
C ASN A 189 13.01 -8.28 -4.10
N ALA A 190 11.88 -8.87 -3.76
CA ALA A 190 10.83 -8.16 -3.06
C ALA A 190 11.12 -8.09 -1.55
N ALA A 191 11.08 -6.91 -1.00
CA ALA A 191 10.88 -6.73 0.42
C ALA A 191 9.38 -6.79 0.74
N GLY A 192 9.01 -7.51 1.78
CA GLY A 192 7.63 -7.70 2.20
C GLY A 192 7.53 -8.83 3.22
N PHE A 193 6.32 -9.26 3.50
CA PHE A 193 6.03 -10.24 4.54
C PHE A 193 4.78 -11.05 4.21
N TYR A 194 4.68 -12.23 4.83
CA TYR A 194 3.49 -13.06 4.74
C TYR A 194 2.34 -12.51 5.60
N LEU A 195 1.14 -12.62 5.09
CA LEU A 195 -0.09 -12.41 5.85
C LEU A 195 -0.61 -13.77 6.28
N ARG A 196 -0.72 -13.96 7.59
CA ARG A 196 -1.20 -15.21 8.21
C ARG A 196 -2.59 -15.00 8.79
N ARG A 197 -3.42 -16.05 8.81
CA ARG A 197 -4.84 -15.98 9.22
C ARG A 197 -5.04 -15.35 10.59
N ASP A 198 -4.15 -15.64 11.52
CA ASP A 198 -4.22 -15.19 12.92
C ASP A 198 -3.79 -13.73 13.13
N THR A 199 -3.06 -13.13 12.16
CA THR A 199 -2.45 -11.80 12.36
C THR A 199 -2.66 -10.85 11.20
N TYR A 200 -3.30 -11.26 10.10
CA TYR A 200 -3.33 -10.46 8.88
C TYR A 200 -4.07 -9.13 9.05
N ILE A 201 -5.16 -9.10 9.82
CA ILE A 201 -5.95 -7.87 10.04
C ILE A 201 -5.06 -6.77 10.60
N GLU A 202 -4.23 -7.07 11.59
CA GLU A 202 -3.28 -6.12 12.18
C GLU A 202 -2.20 -5.65 11.18
N LYS A 203 -1.97 -6.38 10.09
CA LYS A 203 -0.98 -6.05 9.05
C LYS A 203 -1.58 -5.24 7.89
N LEU A 204 -2.90 -5.23 7.70
CA LEU A 204 -3.54 -4.49 6.61
C LEU A 204 -3.34 -2.96 6.66
N PRO A 205 -3.25 -2.30 7.83
CA PRO A 205 -2.87 -0.90 7.90
C PRO A 205 -1.54 -0.57 7.20
N MET A 206 -0.63 -1.55 7.08
CA MET A 206 0.64 -1.38 6.35
C MET A 206 0.43 -1.17 4.86
N LEU A 207 -0.53 -1.87 4.25
CA LEU A 207 -0.92 -1.63 2.86
C LEU A 207 -1.63 -0.28 2.73
N ALA A 208 -2.59 0.00 3.60
CA ALA A 208 -3.35 1.25 3.57
C ALA A 208 -2.42 2.47 3.73
N ALA A 209 -1.40 2.41 4.59
CA ALA A 209 -0.37 3.45 4.71
C ALA A 209 0.36 3.72 3.38
N LYS A 210 0.68 2.66 2.62
CA LYS A 210 1.35 2.78 1.31
C LYS A 210 0.42 3.27 0.19
N LEU A 211 -0.87 3.28 0.42
CA LEU A 211 -1.90 3.71 -0.53
C LEU A 211 -2.49 5.09 -0.19
N LEU A 212 -1.85 5.83 0.72
CA LEU A 212 -2.29 7.18 1.10
C LEU A 212 -2.52 8.04 -0.15
N PRO A 213 -3.73 8.59 -0.34
CA PRO A 213 -3.99 9.56 -1.39
C PRO A 213 -3.16 10.83 -1.18
N GLN A 214 -2.49 11.30 -2.23
CA GLN A 214 -1.67 12.51 -2.24
C GLN A 214 -2.18 13.40 -3.37
N ASP A 215 -3.13 14.28 -3.06
CA ASP A 215 -3.87 15.02 -4.06
C ASP A 215 -3.19 16.32 -4.46
N SER A 216 -2.48 16.95 -3.53
CA SER A 216 -1.75 18.20 -3.78
C SER A 216 -0.24 17.96 -3.94
N TRP A 217 0.45 18.93 -4.54
CA TRP A 217 1.89 18.86 -4.77
C TRP A 217 2.69 18.81 -3.47
N ASP A 218 2.23 19.50 -2.43
CA ASP A 218 2.87 19.62 -1.11
C ASP A 218 2.69 18.38 -0.23
N GLU A 219 1.83 17.45 -0.62
CA GLU A 219 1.71 16.12 -0.01
C GLU A 219 2.66 15.08 -0.63
N LYS A 220 3.15 15.33 -1.87
CA LYS A 220 3.99 14.38 -2.60
C LYS A 220 5.45 14.46 -2.15
N ASP A 221 6.06 13.31 -1.88
CA ASP A 221 7.47 13.16 -1.45
C ASP A 221 7.80 13.73 -0.06
N VAL A 222 6.78 14.06 0.76
CA VAL A 222 6.96 14.55 2.13
C VAL A 222 6.49 13.57 3.20
N TYR A 223 5.66 12.60 2.82
CA TYR A 223 5.15 11.58 3.74
C TYR A 223 5.93 10.28 3.63
N PHE A 224 6.21 9.69 4.79
CA PHE A 224 6.97 8.45 4.92
C PHE A 224 6.30 7.52 5.92
N THR A 225 6.37 6.22 5.66
CA THR A 225 5.92 5.21 6.61
C THR A 225 6.89 5.14 7.78
N THR A 226 6.35 4.97 8.99
CA THR A 226 7.10 4.91 10.23
C THR A 226 6.44 3.95 11.21
N SER A 227 7.18 3.52 12.23
CA SER A 227 6.65 2.72 13.33
C SER A 227 6.70 3.45 14.68
N ASP A 228 6.78 4.78 14.65
CA ASP A 228 6.94 5.59 15.87
C ASP A 228 5.77 5.43 16.86
N GLY A 229 4.57 5.13 16.37
CA GLY A 229 3.39 4.89 17.20
C GLY A 229 3.31 3.49 17.84
N GLY A 230 4.24 2.59 17.47
CA GLY A 230 4.20 1.20 17.93
C GLY A 230 2.94 0.47 17.50
N ASP A 231 2.40 -0.38 18.37
CA ASP A 231 1.22 -1.23 18.08
C ASP A 231 -0.09 -0.66 18.65
N THR A 232 -0.13 0.64 18.96
CA THR A 232 -1.31 1.26 19.58
C THR A 232 -2.57 1.22 18.69
N TYR A 233 -2.38 1.14 17.38
CA TYR A 233 -3.44 1.04 16.39
C TYR A 233 -4.20 -0.30 16.44
N THR A 234 -3.59 -1.38 16.96
CA THR A 234 -4.23 -2.71 17.01
C THR A 234 -5.41 -2.79 17.96
N LYS A 235 -5.62 -1.77 18.78
CA LYS A 235 -6.74 -1.65 19.72
C LYS A 235 -7.91 -0.81 19.16
N ASP A 236 -7.82 -0.34 17.94
CA ASP A 236 -8.87 0.45 17.28
C ASP A 236 -9.56 -0.45 16.23
N ASP A 237 -10.60 -1.19 16.67
CA ASP A 237 -11.34 -2.15 15.83
C ASP A 237 -11.96 -1.44 14.61
N ASP A 238 -12.47 -0.22 14.75
CA ASP A 238 -13.00 0.56 13.62
C ASP A 238 -11.92 0.90 12.60
N PHE A 239 -10.69 1.14 13.04
CA PHE A 239 -9.58 1.37 12.14
C PHE A 239 -9.15 0.10 11.41
N LEU A 240 -9.07 -1.02 12.12
CA LEU A 240 -8.74 -2.32 11.54
C LEU A 240 -9.82 -2.75 10.54
N LYS A 241 -11.11 -2.61 10.89
CA LYS A 241 -12.25 -2.86 10.00
C LYS A 241 -12.17 -1.99 8.74
N ALA A 242 -11.91 -0.69 8.90
CA ALA A 242 -11.77 0.21 7.77
C ALA A 242 -10.61 -0.19 6.84
N CYS A 243 -9.46 -0.58 7.39
CA CYS A 243 -8.34 -1.08 6.61
C CYS A 243 -8.63 -2.42 5.92
N LEU A 244 -9.39 -3.31 6.56
CA LEU A 244 -9.84 -4.57 5.97
C LEU A 244 -10.73 -4.29 4.74
N LEU A 245 -11.79 -3.52 4.91
CA LEU A 245 -12.72 -3.20 3.83
C LEU A 245 -12.02 -2.48 2.67
N TYR A 246 -11.18 -1.49 2.98
CA TYR A 246 -10.38 -0.80 1.97
C TYR A 246 -9.46 -1.74 1.20
N THR A 247 -8.83 -2.68 1.89
CA THR A 247 -7.89 -3.62 1.27
C THR A 247 -8.58 -4.60 0.34
N VAL A 248 -9.69 -5.20 0.75
CA VAL A 248 -10.39 -6.21 -0.06
C VAL A 248 -11.07 -5.60 -1.28
N LEU A 249 -11.47 -4.32 -1.22
CA LEU A 249 -12.05 -3.57 -2.32
C LEU A 249 -11.02 -2.83 -3.18
N SER A 250 -9.73 -2.90 -2.84
CA SER A 250 -8.66 -2.25 -3.60
C SER A 250 -8.23 -3.08 -4.79
N ASN A 251 -8.02 -2.44 -5.94
CA ASN A 251 -7.41 -3.07 -7.10
C ASN A 251 -5.90 -3.35 -6.93
N GLN A 252 -5.30 -3.00 -5.80
CA GLN A 252 -3.93 -3.37 -5.43
C GLN A 252 -3.86 -4.75 -4.78
N ASN A 253 -4.99 -5.36 -4.46
CA ASN A 253 -5.09 -6.73 -4.04
C ASN A 253 -4.99 -7.66 -5.25
N LYS A 254 -3.77 -8.10 -5.55
CA LYS A 254 -3.44 -9.00 -6.66
C LYS A 254 -3.39 -10.48 -6.22
N CYS A 255 -4.11 -10.85 -5.17
CA CYS A 255 -4.29 -12.24 -4.78
C CYS A 255 -5.21 -12.92 -5.78
N LEU A 256 -4.65 -13.60 -6.75
CA LEU A 256 -5.38 -14.29 -7.80
C LEU A 256 -5.81 -15.68 -7.34
N SER A 257 -6.94 -16.16 -7.88
CA SER A 257 -7.28 -17.59 -7.85
C SER A 257 -6.53 -18.26 -9.00
N PHE A 258 -5.71 -19.28 -8.70
CA PHE A 258 -4.84 -19.90 -9.71
C PHE A 258 -4.42 -21.32 -9.30
N LEU A 259 -4.00 -22.10 -10.30
CA LEU A 259 -3.37 -23.40 -10.10
C LEU A 259 -1.88 -23.20 -9.82
N GLY A 260 -1.39 -23.63 -8.66
CA GLY A 260 0.02 -23.60 -8.31
C GLY A 260 0.85 -24.62 -9.09
N SER A 261 2.16 -24.45 -9.12
CA SER A 261 3.08 -25.41 -9.72
C SER A 261 3.13 -26.76 -8.98
N ASP A 262 2.65 -26.81 -7.75
CA ASP A 262 2.45 -28.01 -6.93
C ASP A 262 1.14 -28.75 -7.24
N GLY A 263 0.33 -28.26 -8.19
CA GLY A 263 -0.95 -28.83 -8.58
C GLY A 263 -2.13 -28.48 -7.67
N ARG A 264 -1.93 -27.62 -6.65
CA ARG A 264 -3.00 -27.16 -5.76
C ARG A 264 -3.69 -25.92 -6.32
N MET A 265 -5.01 -25.85 -6.13
CA MET A 265 -5.78 -24.64 -6.44
C MET A 265 -5.70 -23.67 -5.25
N TYR A 266 -5.23 -22.46 -5.52
CA TYR A 266 -5.15 -21.38 -4.55
C TYR A 266 -6.24 -20.34 -4.82
N GLN A 267 -7.07 -20.09 -3.83
CA GLN A 267 -8.16 -19.14 -3.91
C GLN A 267 -7.77 -17.78 -3.32
N ASN A 268 -8.39 -16.71 -3.81
CA ASN A 268 -8.25 -15.40 -3.19
C ASN A 268 -9.03 -15.36 -1.86
N GLU A 269 -8.31 -15.30 -0.75
CA GLU A 269 -8.89 -15.22 0.61
C GLU A 269 -9.14 -13.77 1.06
N LEU A 270 -8.57 -12.79 0.35
CA LEU A 270 -8.72 -11.36 0.65
C LEU A 270 -9.72 -10.70 -0.33
N CYS A 271 -10.90 -11.26 -0.43
CA CYS A 271 -12.00 -10.72 -1.23
C CYS A 271 -13.35 -10.91 -0.50
N LEU A 272 -14.40 -10.29 -1.04
CA LEU A 272 -15.76 -10.40 -0.53
C LEU A 272 -16.68 -11.17 -1.52
N ASP A 273 -16.13 -12.17 -2.19
CA ASP A 273 -16.91 -13.01 -3.11
C ASP A 273 -17.59 -14.15 -2.34
N ASN A 274 -18.90 -14.08 -2.22
CA ASN A 274 -19.74 -15.09 -1.56
C ASN A 274 -20.46 -16.03 -2.55
N SER A 275 -20.08 -16.03 -3.82
CA SER A 275 -20.78 -16.72 -4.90
C SER A 275 -20.92 -18.22 -4.66
N LYS A 276 -19.87 -18.87 -4.15
CA LYS A 276 -19.90 -20.30 -3.84
C LYS A 276 -20.86 -20.62 -2.70
N TYR A 277 -20.82 -19.82 -1.64
CA TYR A 277 -21.70 -19.96 -0.51
C TYR A 277 -23.18 -19.83 -0.92
N GLU A 278 -23.51 -18.76 -1.66
CA GLU A 278 -24.89 -18.53 -2.12
C GLU A 278 -25.38 -19.66 -3.03
N ARG A 279 -24.58 -20.12 -3.99
CA ARG A 279 -24.93 -21.24 -4.87
C ARG A 279 -25.20 -22.51 -4.08
N THR A 280 -24.30 -22.89 -3.16
CA THR A 280 -24.46 -24.09 -2.35
C THR A 280 -25.71 -24.02 -1.50
N ARG A 281 -26.02 -22.86 -0.94
CA ARG A 281 -27.23 -22.62 -0.15
C ARG A 281 -28.51 -22.75 -0.98
N GLU A 282 -28.49 -22.20 -2.21
CA GLU A 282 -29.63 -22.34 -3.15
C GLU A 282 -29.85 -23.79 -3.56
N ASP A 283 -28.79 -24.53 -3.83
CA ASP A 283 -28.88 -25.93 -4.23
C ASP A 283 -29.40 -26.82 -3.08
N ALA A 284 -28.90 -26.61 -1.86
CA ALA A 284 -29.43 -27.26 -0.66
C ALA A 284 -30.93 -26.98 -0.47
N LYS A 285 -31.36 -25.73 -0.70
CA LYS A 285 -32.79 -25.37 -0.63
C LYS A 285 -33.64 -26.05 -1.71
N LYS A 286 -33.12 -26.17 -2.94
CA LYS A 286 -33.81 -26.92 -4.03
C LYS A 286 -33.95 -28.41 -3.69
N GLU A 287 -32.96 -28.97 -3.00
CA GLU A 287 -33.00 -30.36 -2.51
C GLU A 287 -33.87 -30.57 -1.25
N GLY A 288 -34.50 -29.51 -0.76
CA GLY A 288 -35.35 -29.58 0.45
C GLY A 288 -34.56 -29.71 1.76
N LYS A 289 -33.26 -29.46 1.76
CA LYS A 289 -32.41 -29.45 2.95
C LYS A 289 -32.57 -28.12 3.68
N GLU A 290 -32.91 -28.16 4.97
CA GLU A 290 -32.92 -26.98 5.81
C GLU A 290 -31.59 -26.92 6.56
N ILE A 291 -30.81 -25.88 6.31
CA ILE A 291 -29.54 -25.61 6.97
C ILE A 291 -29.85 -24.80 8.22
N THR A 292 -29.69 -25.44 9.39
CA THR A 292 -29.94 -24.80 10.68
C THR A 292 -28.69 -24.14 11.23
N SER A 293 -28.86 -22.99 11.88
CA SER A 293 -27.75 -22.25 12.48
C SER A 293 -27.01 -23.10 13.54
N GLY A 294 -25.67 -23.13 13.43
CA GLY A 294 -24.80 -23.94 14.29
C GLY A 294 -24.70 -25.41 13.90
N SER A 295 -25.30 -25.83 12.77
CA SER A 295 -25.15 -27.20 12.27
C SER A 295 -23.76 -27.43 11.65
N LYS A 296 -23.40 -28.70 11.49
CA LYS A 296 -22.16 -29.08 10.80
C LYS A 296 -22.18 -28.62 9.33
N GLU A 297 -23.35 -28.76 8.72
CA GLU A 297 -23.58 -28.34 7.33
C GLU A 297 -23.39 -26.83 7.15
N GLU A 298 -23.89 -26.02 8.10
CA GLU A 298 -23.65 -24.57 8.08
C GLU A 298 -22.18 -24.26 8.25
N THR A 299 -21.46 -24.92 9.16
CA THR A 299 -20.03 -24.74 9.37
C THR A 299 -19.25 -25.04 8.10
N GLU A 300 -19.54 -26.17 7.45
CA GLU A 300 -18.91 -26.55 6.16
C GLU A 300 -19.22 -25.54 5.06
N MET A 301 -20.42 -24.98 5.04
CA MET A 301 -20.79 -23.93 4.09
C MET A 301 -20.06 -22.61 4.35
N LEU A 302 -19.89 -22.20 5.60
CA LEU A 302 -19.17 -20.97 5.95
C LEU A 302 -17.68 -21.06 5.55
N GLU A 303 -17.12 -22.27 5.48
CA GLU A 303 -15.76 -22.46 4.97
C GLU A 303 -15.61 -22.13 3.48
N LEU A 304 -16.71 -22.09 2.72
CA LEU A 304 -16.72 -21.64 1.32
C LEU A 304 -16.51 -20.13 1.16
N LEU A 305 -16.75 -19.38 2.23
CA LEU A 305 -16.50 -17.93 2.22
C LEU A 305 -15.00 -17.64 2.37
N PRO A 306 -14.47 -16.64 1.64
CA PRO A 306 -13.12 -16.14 1.87
C PRO A 306 -12.94 -15.69 3.33
N VAL A 307 -11.73 -15.83 3.85
CA VAL A 307 -11.39 -15.43 5.24
C VAL A 307 -11.81 -13.99 5.53
N ALA A 308 -11.45 -13.06 4.62
CA ALA A 308 -11.80 -11.65 4.80
C ALA A 308 -13.31 -11.38 4.82
N TYR A 309 -14.10 -12.18 4.10
CA TYR A 309 -15.56 -12.07 4.16
C TYR A 309 -16.08 -12.50 5.53
N ARG A 310 -15.62 -13.64 6.05
CA ARG A 310 -16.00 -14.15 7.37
C ARG A 310 -15.66 -13.15 8.47
N ASP A 311 -14.42 -12.66 8.46
CA ASP A 311 -13.97 -11.71 9.48
C ASP A 311 -14.72 -10.36 9.39
N LEU A 312 -15.09 -9.91 8.18
CA LEU A 312 -15.93 -8.72 8.06
C LEU A 312 -17.34 -8.91 8.64
N MET A 313 -17.89 -10.14 8.57
CA MET A 313 -19.20 -10.46 9.16
C MET A 313 -19.19 -10.50 10.69
N GLU A 314 -18.03 -10.67 11.32
CA GLU A 314 -17.89 -10.63 12.78
C GLU A 314 -18.06 -9.23 13.36
N TYR A 315 -17.91 -8.18 12.55
CA TYR A 315 -18.20 -6.82 12.99
C TYR A 315 -19.72 -6.59 13.06
N GLU A 316 -20.19 -6.24 14.25
CA GLU A 316 -21.64 -6.14 14.56
C GLU A 316 -22.35 -5.10 13.70
N GLU A 317 -21.67 -3.96 13.39
CA GLU A 317 -22.27 -2.89 12.60
C GLU A 317 -21.32 -2.33 11.54
N LEU A 318 -21.86 -2.16 10.35
CA LEU A 318 -21.28 -1.34 9.29
C LEU A 318 -21.92 0.05 9.32
N ASN A 319 -21.11 1.09 9.19
CA ASN A 319 -21.62 2.46 9.00
C ASN A 319 -22.22 2.64 7.58
N ASP A 320 -22.80 3.81 7.31
CA ASP A 320 -23.51 4.03 6.04
C ASP A 320 -22.57 4.00 4.82
N ASP A 321 -21.34 4.55 4.93
CA ASP A 321 -20.35 4.50 3.86
C ASP A 321 -19.90 3.06 3.58
N GLU A 322 -19.71 2.25 4.63
CA GLU A 322 -19.35 0.83 4.52
C GLU A 322 -20.47 0.01 3.88
N LYS A 323 -21.74 0.26 4.29
CA LYS A 323 -22.92 -0.36 3.65
C LYS A 323 -23.02 -0.02 2.18
N GLU A 324 -22.74 1.24 1.82
CA GLU A 324 -22.75 1.67 0.43
C GLU A 324 -21.67 0.97 -0.38
N LEU A 325 -20.43 0.87 0.14
CA LEU A 325 -19.34 0.15 -0.51
C LEU A 325 -19.66 -1.34 -0.71
N VAL A 326 -20.19 -2.00 0.32
CA VAL A 326 -20.59 -3.41 0.23
C VAL A 326 -21.75 -3.61 -0.75
N SER A 327 -22.72 -2.69 -0.78
CA SER A 327 -23.84 -2.75 -1.74
C SER A 327 -23.35 -2.60 -3.19
N LEU A 328 -22.46 -1.64 -3.43
CA LEU A 328 -21.85 -1.44 -4.76
C LEU A 328 -21.00 -2.66 -5.17
N TRP A 329 -20.28 -3.25 -4.23
CA TRP A 329 -19.52 -4.49 -4.48
C TRP A 329 -20.43 -5.66 -4.88
N LYS A 330 -21.57 -5.85 -4.19
CA LYS A 330 -22.54 -6.88 -4.56
C LYS A 330 -23.05 -6.70 -5.98
N LYS A 331 -23.34 -5.46 -6.37
CA LYS A 331 -23.75 -5.13 -7.75
C LYS A 331 -22.66 -5.47 -8.77
N ILE A 332 -21.39 -5.12 -8.47
CA ILE A 332 -20.24 -5.47 -9.31
C ILE A 332 -20.11 -7.00 -9.48
N LEU A 333 -20.31 -7.77 -8.41
CA LEU A 333 -20.28 -9.23 -8.48
C LEU A 333 -21.39 -9.80 -9.35
N GLU A 334 -22.60 -9.27 -9.24
CA GLU A 334 -23.73 -9.68 -10.10
C GLU A 334 -23.44 -9.42 -11.58
N GLU A 335 -22.90 -8.25 -11.91
CA GLU A 335 -22.49 -7.90 -13.27
C GLU A 335 -21.32 -8.77 -13.75
N ALA A 336 -20.35 -9.07 -12.89
CA ALA A 336 -19.23 -9.94 -13.20
C ALA A 336 -19.67 -11.35 -13.51
N ARG A 337 -20.64 -11.90 -12.75
CA ARG A 337 -21.24 -13.23 -13.01
C ARG A 337 -21.94 -13.34 -14.36
N ALA A 338 -22.41 -12.23 -14.91
CA ALA A 338 -23.03 -12.18 -16.23
C ALA A 338 -22.03 -12.08 -17.40
N THR A 339 -20.73 -11.98 -17.13
CA THR A 339 -19.69 -11.93 -18.17
C THR A 339 -19.37 -13.31 -18.71
N GLU A 340 -18.98 -13.40 -19.98
CA GLU A 340 -18.64 -14.67 -20.63
C GLU A 340 -17.43 -15.38 -20.00
N GLY A 341 -16.49 -14.60 -19.42
CA GLY A 341 -15.27 -15.14 -18.81
C GLY A 341 -15.40 -15.54 -17.34
N TYR A 342 -16.60 -15.43 -16.74
CA TYR A 342 -16.78 -15.77 -15.33
C TYR A 342 -16.71 -17.27 -15.08
N ASP A 343 -15.87 -17.67 -14.13
CA ASP A 343 -15.74 -19.05 -13.65
C ASP A 343 -16.25 -19.16 -12.21
N SER A 344 -17.31 -19.91 -12.00
CA SER A 344 -17.95 -20.09 -10.70
C SER A 344 -17.09 -20.84 -9.67
N GLU A 345 -16.01 -21.48 -10.09
CA GLU A 345 -15.08 -22.20 -9.21
C GLU A 345 -13.97 -21.30 -8.66
N LEU A 346 -13.88 -20.05 -9.11
CA LEU A 346 -12.90 -19.09 -8.65
C LEU A 346 -13.51 -18.09 -7.66
N ASN A 347 -12.66 -17.51 -6.79
CA ASN A 347 -13.04 -16.38 -5.93
C ASN A 347 -12.54 -15.07 -6.58
N TYR A 348 -13.46 -14.16 -6.85
CA TYR A 348 -13.15 -12.90 -7.51
C TYR A 348 -13.01 -11.75 -6.52
N GLY A 349 -11.91 -11.01 -6.62
CA GLY A 349 -11.76 -9.69 -6.05
C GLY A 349 -11.77 -8.61 -7.14
N VAL A 350 -11.69 -7.34 -6.73
CA VAL A 350 -11.72 -6.18 -7.67
C VAL A 350 -10.62 -6.28 -8.74
N TYR A 351 -9.44 -6.75 -8.37
CA TYR A 351 -8.32 -6.89 -9.32
C TYR A 351 -8.61 -7.93 -10.40
N GLN A 352 -9.10 -9.13 -10.01
CA GLN A 352 -9.44 -10.19 -10.95
C GLN A 352 -10.56 -9.76 -11.90
N ILE A 353 -11.66 -9.21 -11.36
CA ILE A 353 -12.76 -8.70 -12.19
C ILE A 353 -12.23 -7.64 -13.17
N THR A 354 -11.41 -6.71 -12.70
CA THR A 354 -10.85 -5.65 -13.56
C THR A 354 -9.95 -6.20 -14.66
N LYS A 355 -9.17 -7.26 -14.35
CA LYS A 355 -8.18 -7.82 -15.27
C LYS A 355 -8.79 -8.83 -16.24
N GLU A 356 -9.65 -9.69 -15.75
CA GLU A 356 -10.11 -10.89 -16.47
C GLU A 356 -11.51 -10.73 -17.09
N LEU A 357 -12.39 -10.00 -16.41
CA LEU A 357 -13.81 -9.91 -16.82
C LEU A 357 -14.18 -8.54 -17.43
N ASN A 358 -13.49 -7.46 -17.06
CA ASN A 358 -13.75 -6.12 -17.61
C ASN A 358 -13.00 -5.90 -18.93
N THR A 359 -13.34 -6.73 -19.93
CA THR A 359 -12.70 -6.74 -21.25
C THR A 359 -13.03 -5.50 -22.08
N PHE A 360 -12.13 -5.12 -22.98
CA PHE A 360 -12.31 -3.98 -23.88
C PHE A 360 -11.56 -4.17 -25.18
N LYS A 361 -12.01 -3.44 -26.21
CA LYS A 361 -11.33 -3.24 -27.49
C LYS A 361 -10.76 -1.84 -27.57
N GLU A 362 -9.61 -1.68 -28.24
CA GLU A 362 -9.05 -0.37 -28.51
C GLU A 362 -9.49 0.10 -29.91
N GLU A 363 -10.21 1.22 -29.96
CA GLU A 363 -10.61 1.88 -31.20
C GLU A 363 -9.76 3.13 -31.44
N LYS A 364 -9.42 3.40 -32.70
CA LYS A 364 -8.70 4.63 -33.08
C LYS A 364 -9.65 5.83 -32.93
N GLN A 365 -9.21 6.83 -32.16
CA GLN A 365 -9.91 8.11 -32.02
C GLN A 365 -8.94 9.26 -32.28
N GLY A 366 -8.95 9.82 -33.48
CA GLY A 366 -8.03 10.87 -33.89
C GLY A 366 -6.56 10.40 -33.82
N LYS A 367 -5.71 11.12 -33.05
CA LYS A 367 -4.30 10.76 -32.81
C LYS A 367 -4.10 9.76 -31.64
N GLY A 368 -5.16 9.36 -30.96
CA GLY A 368 -5.12 8.46 -29.80
C GLY A 368 -5.92 7.19 -30.00
N LYS A 369 -6.00 6.38 -28.94
CA LYS A 369 -6.82 5.18 -28.85
C LYS A 369 -7.83 5.36 -27.72
N LYS A 370 -9.07 4.94 -27.94
CA LYS A 370 -10.13 4.89 -26.94
C LYS A 370 -10.42 3.43 -26.60
N LYS A 371 -10.60 3.14 -25.32
CA LYS A 371 -11.08 1.83 -24.85
C LYS A 371 -12.60 1.79 -24.95
N VAL A 372 -13.13 0.79 -25.60
CA VAL A 372 -14.56 0.46 -25.65
C VAL A 372 -14.73 -0.84 -24.89
N TYR A 373 -15.41 -0.77 -23.76
CA TYR A 373 -15.62 -1.91 -22.87
C TYR A 373 -16.77 -2.77 -23.35
N ASP A 374 -16.57 -4.10 -23.32
CA ASP A 374 -17.62 -5.06 -23.70
C ASP A 374 -18.76 -5.06 -22.67
N TYR A 375 -18.45 -4.73 -21.39
CA TYR A 375 -19.41 -4.61 -20.28
C TYR A 375 -19.37 -3.19 -19.68
N PRO A 376 -20.06 -2.21 -20.32
CA PRO A 376 -19.98 -0.80 -19.91
C PRO A 376 -20.49 -0.52 -18.49
N LEU A 377 -21.51 -1.26 -18.01
CA LEU A 377 -22.06 -1.11 -16.67
C LEU A 377 -21.01 -1.57 -15.63
N LEU A 378 -20.46 -2.76 -15.80
CA LEU A 378 -19.38 -3.28 -14.94
C LEU A 378 -18.20 -2.29 -14.84
N ASN A 379 -17.77 -1.76 -16.01
CA ASN A 379 -16.69 -0.76 -16.02
C ASN A 379 -17.08 0.53 -15.29
N GLY A 380 -18.32 0.97 -15.43
CA GLY A 380 -18.88 2.15 -14.75
C GLY A 380 -18.87 1.98 -13.22
N ASP A 381 -19.35 0.84 -12.74
CA ASP A 381 -19.42 0.54 -11.30
C ASP A 381 -18.02 0.32 -10.68
N LEU A 382 -17.08 -0.31 -11.39
CA LEU A 382 -15.69 -0.39 -10.96
C LEU A 382 -15.03 0.99 -10.81
N ASN A 383 -15.33 1.94 -11.70
CA ASN A 383 -14.82 3.31 -11.58
C ASN A 383 -15.50 4.06 -10.42
N THR A 384 -16.79 3.84 -10.20
CA THR A 384 -17.51 4.39 -9.05
C THR A 384 -16.95 3.85 -7.74
N LEU A 385 -16.71 2.55 -7.64
CA LEU A 385 -16.09 1.92 -6.47
C LEU A 385 -14.72 2.54 -6.16
N ARG A 386 -13.89 2.74 -7.18
CA ARG A 386 -12.57 3.36 -7.01
C ARG A 386 -12.66 4.79 -6.46
N THR A 387 -13.63 5.57 -6.89
CA THR A 387 -13.84 6.94 -6.41
C THR A 387 -14.32 6.93 -4.97
N LYS A 388 -15.37 6.14 -4.67
CA LYS A 388 -15.89 6.03 -3.30
C LYS A 388 -14.89 5.44 -2.31
N LEU A 389 -14.09 4.48 -2.74
CA LEU A 389 -13.03 3.92 -1.89
C LEU A 389 -11.95 4.96 -1.55
N LYS A 390 -11.66 5.89 -2.46
CA LYS A 390 -10.75 7.00 -2.16
C LYS A 390 -11.37 7.98 -1.15
N GLU A 391 -12.65 8.32 -1.30
CA GLU A 391 -13.38 9.15 -0.36
C GLU A 391 -13.44 8.49 1.03
N TYR A 392 -13.76 7.19 1.07
CA TYR A 392 -13.75 6.39 2.30
C TYR A 392 -12.39 6.40 3.00
N TYR A 393 -11.28 6.27 2.23
CA TYR A 393 -9.94 6.36 2.80
C TYR A 393 -9.71 7.70 3.51
N VAL A 394 -10.09 8.80 2.85
CA VAL A 394 -9.91 10.15 3.40
C VAL A 394 -10.74 10.34 4.69
N SER A 395 -11.97 9.83 4.71
CA SER A 395 -12.89 10.01 5.84
C SER A 395 -12.60 9.10 7.03
N HIS A 396 -12.17 7.86 6.81
CA HIS A 396 -12.10 6.84 7.86
C HIS A 396 -10.68 6.35 8.21
N ILE A 397 -9.71 6.56 7.30
CA ILE A 397 -8.37 5.96 7.44
C ILE A 397 -7.28 7.02 7.58
N LYS A 398 -7.31 8.08 6.76
CA LYS A 398 -6.21 9.06 6.64
C LYS A 398 -5.77 9.63 7.99
N ASP A 399 -6.69 10.17 8.77
CA ASP A 399 -6.37 10.82 10.06
C ASP A 399 -5.85 9.82 11.09
N LYS A 400 -6.37 8.59 11.08
CA LYS A 400 -5.90 7.51 11.96
C LYS A 400 -4.49 7.05 11.60
N MET A 401 -4.09 7.09 10.31
CA MET A 401 -2.70 6.82 9.90
C MET A 401 -1.71 7.80 10.56
N PHE A 402 -2.06 9.08 10.62
CA PHE A 402 -1.24 10.10 11.30
C PHE A 402 -1.34 9.99 12.82
N LYS A 403 -2.54 9.80 13.36
CA LYS A 403 -2.78 9.62 14.81
C LYS A 403 -1.93 8.49 15.38
N TYR A 404 -1.87 7.35 14.70
CA TYR A 404 -1.09 6.18 15.10
C TYR A 404 0.36 6.22 14.60
N GLN A 405 0.80 7.33 14.04
CA GLN A 405 2.15 7.54 13.53
C GLN A 405 2.65 6.37 12.64
N LEU A 406 1.75 5.82 11.84
CA LEU A 406 2.11 4.90 10.75
C LEU A 406 2.64 5.68 9.55
N ILE A 407 2.32 6.97 9.49
CA ILE A 407 2.78 7.96 8.51
C ILE A 407 3.18 9.24 9.25
N LYS A 408 4.27 9.82 8.84
CA LYS A 408 4.70 11.17 9.23
C LYS A 408 5.10 11.99 8.03
#